data_a7c1700f1d43625c0c53b5ea4b61bf84
#
_entry.id   a7c1700f1d43625c0c53b5ea4b61bf84
#
_cell.length_a   1.000
_cell.length_b   1.000
_cell.length_c   1.000
_cell.angle_alpha   90.00
_cell.angle_beta   90.00
_cell.angle_gamma   90.00
#
_symmetry.space_group_name_H-M   'P 1'
#
loop_
_entity.id
_entity.type
_entity.pdbx_description
1 polymer ?
#
loop_
_entity_poly.entity_id
_entity_poly.type
_entity_poly.pdbx_seq_one_letter_code
_entity_poly.pdbx_strand_id
1 'polypeptide(L)'
;MTNWDYIYGLCRGLSVDIRKSGYKPDVIVALARGGWFAGRVLCDFLDLNDLTSLKIEHYTGTANASEGPKIRYLFDGDSVRNKNVLIVDDISDTGKSMIAAKEYISKLGPAGVRTATLQHLNCSQIKADYVGEVLDEWAWVVFPWNFVEDMCDLTGQVMRKEKLKAYSISDVKSCLKKYHQIEPTYFEITQPGRLNEIMCEMEYRGKARKTGNGTWEPVC
;
A
#
# COMPACT_ATOMS: atom_id res chain seq x y z
N MET A 1 2.90 8.42 7.50
CA MET A 1 3.18 8.71 6.07
C MET A 1 4.61 8.32 5.78
N THR A 2 4.84 7.68 4.64
CA THR A 2 6.17 7.28 4.18
C THR A 2 6.60 8.13 2.97
N ASN A 3 7.88 8.07 2.60
CA ASN A 3 8.42 8.71 1.40
C ASN A 3 9.24 7.71 0.56
N TRP A 4 9.62 8.10 -0.64
CA TRP A 4 10.32 7.23 -1.58
C TRP A 4 11.67 6.73 -1.04
N ASP A 5 12.46 7.59 -0.39
CA ASP A 5 13.80 7.24 0.13
C ASP A 5 13.69 6.21 1.26
N TYR A 6 12.71 6.39 2.14
CA TYR A 6 12.42 5.43 3.20
C TYR A 6 12.05 4.05 2.64
N ILE A 7 11.12 4.01 1.67
CA ILE A 7 10.68 2.76 1.03
C ILE A 7 11.84 2.09 0.28
N TYR A 8 12.63 2.88 -0.45
CA TYR A 8 13.82 2.36 -1.13
C TYR A 8 14.81 1.75 -0.14
N GLY A 9 14.98 2.39 1.03
CA GLY A 9 15.78 1.86 2.15
C GLY A 9 15.28 0.51 2.65
N LEU A 10 13.97 0.33 2.83
CA LEU A 10 13.36 -0.95 3.23
C LEU A 10 13.61 -2.04 2.17
N CYS A 11 13.41 -1.72 0.88
CA CYS A 11 13.69 -2.68 -0.20
C CYS A 11 15.16 -3.10 -0.22
N ARG A 12 16.08 -2.15 -0.02
CA ARG A 12 17.52 -2.45 0.07
C ARG A 12 17.83 -3.38 1.24
N GLY A 13 17.26 -3.11 2.41
CA GLY A 13 17.38 -3.99 3.59
C GLY A 13 16.89 -5.39 3.30
N LEU A 14 15.68 -5.53 2.77
CA LEU A 14 15.11 -6.82 2.37
C LEU A 14 15.99 -7.58 1.38
N SER A 15 16.56 -6.89 0.38
CA SER A 15 17.44 -7.53 -0.61
C SER A 15 18.69 -8.14 0.03
N VAL A 16 19.22 -7.48 1.06
CA VAL A 16 20.37 -7.99 1.84
C VAL A 16 19.97 -9.26 2.61
N ASP A 17 18.81 -9.25 3.25
CA ASP A 17 18.33 -10.40 4.04
C ASP A 17 17.99 -11.60 3.16
N ILE A 18 17.37 -11.37 2.00
CA ILE A 18 17.11 -12.40 1.00
C ILE A 18 18.45 -13.06 0.55
N ARG A 19 19.45 -12.24 0.20
CA ARG A 19 20.77 -12.75 -0.19
C ARG A 19 21.46 -13.53 0.92
N LYS A 20 21.44 -13.02 2.16
CA LYS A 20 22.03 -13.71 3.33
C LYS A 20 21.37 -15.05 3.62
N SER A 21 20.08 -15.20 3.32
CA SER A 21 19.37 -16.47 3.51
C SER A 21 19.79 -17.56 2.50
N GLY A 22 20.51 -17.20 1.45
CA GLY A 22 20.86 -18.10 0.35
C GLY A 22 19.71 -18.35 -0.62
N TYR A 23 18.53 -17.79 -0.40
CA TYR A 23 17.41 -17.94 -1.32
C TYR A 23 17.66 -17.11 -2.60
N LYS A 24 17.54 -17.77 -3.73
CA LYS A 24 17.71 -17.17 -5.06
C LYS A 24 16.37 -17.27 -5.79
N PRO A 25 15.54 -16.21 -5.76
CA PRO A 25 14.31 -16.19 -6.54
C PRO A 25 14.62 -16.14 -8.04
N ASP A 26 13.81 -16.83 -8.84
CA ASP A 26 13.83 -16.77 -10.30
C ASP A 26 12.80 -15.78 -10.82
N VAL A 27 11.75 -15.51 -10.03
CA VAL A 27 10.66 -14.60 -10.39
C VAL A 27 10.07 -13.94 -9.14
N ILE A 28 9.71 -12.68 -9.27
CA ILE A 28 8.91 -11.97 -8.26
C ILE A 28 7.45 -11.94 -8.69
N VAL A 29 6.54 -12.31 -7.77
CA VAL A 29 5.10 -12.11 -7.90
C VAL A 29 4.68 -11.00 -6.95
N ALA A 30 4.44 -9.81 -7.49
CA ALA A 30 4.01 -8.65 -6.71
C ALA A 30 2.49 -8.67 -6.50
N LEU A 31 2.03 -8.46 -5.26
CA LEU A 31 0.62 -8.34 -4.99
C LEU A 31 0.12 -6.95 -5.44
N ALA A 32 -0.77 -6.94 -6.40
CA ALA A 32 -1.28 -5.69 -6.94
C ALA A 32 -2.37 -5.11 -6.01
N ARG A 33 -2.30 -3.80 -5.74
CA ARG A 33 -1.50 -2.77 -6.44
C ARG A 33 -0.20 -2.40 -5.73
N GLY A 34 -0.18 -2.36 -4.38
CA GLY A 34 0.90 -1.79 -3.58
C GLY A 34 2.25 -2.51 -3.73
N GLY A 35 2.24 -3.83 -3.76
CA GLY A 35 3.44 -4.65 -3.91
C GLY A 35 4.23 -4.44 -5.22
N TRP A 36 3.65 -3.79 -6.23
CA TRP A 36 4.31 -3.52 -7.51
C TRP A 36 5.61 -2.72 -7.38
N PHE A 37 5.57 -1.65 -6.59
CA PHE A 37 6.74 -0.80 -6.41
C PHE A 37 7.85 -1.52 -5.66
N ALA A 38 7.48 -2.23 -4.59
CA ALA A 38 8.42 -3.06 -3.84
C ALA A 38 9.03 -4.16 -4.74
N GLY A 39 8.19 -4.87 -5.51
CA GLY A 39 8.62 -5.92 -6.43
C GLY A 39 9.59 -5.40 -7.48
N ARG A 40 9.30 -4.23 -8.10
CA ARG A 40 10.21 -3.65 -9.11
C ARG A 40 11.55 -3.24 -8.53
N VAL A 41 11.57 -2.63 -7.35
CA VAL A 41 12.81 -2.21 -6.70
C VAL A 41 13.63 -3.44 -6.25
N LEU A 42 12.96 -4.48 -5.74
CA LEU A 42 13.64 -5.73 -5.38
C LEU A 42 14.21 -6.46 -6.60
N CYS A 43 13.53 -6.43 -7.77
CA CYS A 43 14.10 -6.94 -9.01
C CYS A 43 15.45 -6.28 -9.36
N ASP A 44 15.52 -4.96 -9.22
CA ASP A 44 16.76 -4.22 -9.47
C ASP A 44 17.87 -4.66 -8.51
N PHE A 45 17.58 -4.71 -7.21
CA PHE A 45 18.57 -5.15 -6.23
C PHE A 45 18.99 -6.63 -6.37
N LEU A 46 18.09 -7.51 -6.77
CA LEU A 46 18.36 -8.94 -6.85
C LEU A 46 18.83 -9.41 -8.23
N ASP A 47 18.97 -8.48 -9.18
CA ASP A 47 19.33 -8.75 -10.58
C ASP A 47 18.36 -9.71 -11.27
N LEU A 48 17.06 -9.44 -11.14
CA LEU A 48 15.98 -10.22 -11.69
C LEU A 48 15.27 -9.50 -12.82
N ASN A 49 15.02 -10.22 -13.92
CA ASN A 49 14.24 -9.71 -15.04
C ASN A 49 12.75 -10.07 -14.95
N ASP A 50 12.43 -11.16 -14.27
CA ASP A 50 11.07 -11.70 -14.22
C ASP A 50 10.27 -11.09 -13.06
N LEU A 51 9.32 -10.23 -13.41
CA LEU A 51 8.33 -9.63 -12.52
C LEU A 51 6.93 -9.84 -13.09
N THR A 52 6.06 -10.46 -12.32
CA THR A 52 4.63 -10.55 -12.63
C THR A 52 3.79 -10.10 -11.45
N SER A 53 2.48 -10.06 -11.59
CA SER A 53 1.60 -9.66 -10.50
C SER A 53 0.37 -10.52 -10.36
N LEU A 54 -0.14 -10.56 -9.14
CA LEU A 54 -1.38 -11.21 -8.77
C LEU A 54 -2.28 -10.19 -8.08
N LYS A 55 -3.52 -10.01 -8.57
CA LYS A 55 -4.48 -9.14 -7.92
C LYS A 55 -5.41 -9.93 -7.01
N ILE A 56 -5.37 -9.58 -5.72
CA ILE A 56 -6.26 -10.13 -4.70
C ILE A 56 -7.20 -9.02 -4.24
N GLU A 57 -8.49 -9.29 -4.27
CA GLU A 57 -9.52 -8.37 -3.79
C GLU A 57 -10.16 -8.91 -2.52
N HIS A 58 -10.32 -8.01 -1.53
CA HIS A 58 -11.13 -8.26 -0.36
C HIS A 58 -12.56 -7.79 -0.65
N TYR A 59 -13.52 -8.65 -0.47
CA TYR A 59 -14.93 -8.28 -0.62
C TYR A 59 -15.33 -7.41 0.58
N THR A 60 -15.61 -6.13 0.33
CA THR A 60 -16.12 -5.17 1.33
C THR A 60 -17.66 -5.03 1.27
N GLY A 61 -18.34 -5.89 0.51
CA GLY A 61 -19.78 -5.82 0.33
C GLY A 61 -20.55 -6.34 1.56
N THR A 62 -21.59 -5.60 1.96
CA THR A 62 -22.43 -5.83 3.14
C THR A 62 -23.28 -7.11 3.11
N ALA A 63 -23.30 -7.85 1.99
CA ALA A 63 -24.18 -9.00 1.82
C ALA A 63 -23.55 -10.38 2.08
N ASN A 64 -22.21 -10.53 1.97
CA ASN A 64 -21.54 -11.83 2.16
C ASN A 64 -20.16 -11.65 2.81
N ALA A 65 -20.13 -11.38 4.10
CA ALA A 65 -18.90 -11.27 4.90
C ALA A 65 -18.13 -12.61 5.07
N SER A 66 -18.60 -13.70 4.46
CA SER A 66 -18.03 -15.04 4.57
C SER A 66 -17.10 -15.46 3.42
N GLU A 67 -17.02 -14.67 2.35
CA GLU A 67 -16.10 -15.00 1.26
C GLU A 67 -14.72 -14.39 1.52
N GLY A 68 -13.70 -15.25 1.64
CA GLY A 68 -12.30 -14.86 1.79
C GLY A 68 -11.75 -14.07 0.58
N PRO A 69 -10.47 -13.69 0.59
CA PRO A 69 -9.85 -12.95 -0.50
C PRO A 69 -9.95 -13.73 -1.81
N LYS A 70 -10.43 -13.07 -2.89
CA LYS A 70 -10.55 -13.66 -4.23
C LYS A 70 -9.45 -13.16 -5.15
N ILE A 71 -8.86 -14.08 -5.90
CA ILE A 71 -7.94 -13.76 -6.99
C ILE A 71 -8.75 -13.29 -8.18
N ARG A 72 -8.50 -12.04 -8.62
CA ARG A 72 -9.28 -11.44 -9.70
C ARG A 72 -8.69 -11.69 -11.09
N TYR A 73 -7.38 -11.57 -11.21
CA TYR A 73 -6.69 -11.81 -12.47
C TYR A 73 -5.66 -12.91 -12.27
N LEU A 74 -5.83 -13.97 -13.05
CA LEU A 74 -4.89 -15.07 -13.11
C LEU A 74 -3.75 -14.72 -14.07
N PHE A 75 -2.56 -15.17 -13.77
CA PHE A 75 -1.44 -15.14 -14.70
C PHE A 75 -1.11 -16.57 -15.19
N ASP A 76 -0.32 -16.66 -16.24
CA ASP A 76 0.09 -17.94 -16.77
C ASP A 76 0.92 -18.72 -15.76
N GLY A 77 0.46 -19.92 -15.40
CA GLY A 77 1.13 -20.80 -14.45
C GLY A 77 2.56 -21.18 -14.85
N ASP A 78 2.89 -21.15 -16.12
CA ASP A 78 4.23 -21.43 -16.62
C ASP A 78 5.25 -20.36 -16.18
N SER A 79 4.77 -19.16 -15.85
CA SER A 79 5.62 -18.10 -15.29
C SER A 79 6.27 -18.48 -13.96
N VAL A 80 5.70 -19.42 -13.20
CA VAL A 80 6.17 -19.81 -11.85
C VAL A 80 6.53 -21.31 -11.73
N ARG A 81 6.13 -22.16 -12.71
CA ARG A 81 6.36 -23.60 -12.66
C ARG A 81 7.86 -23.91 -12.62
N ASN A 82 8.26 -24.76 -11.67
CA ASN A 82 9.65 -25.17 -11.41
C ASN A 82 10.61 -23.99 -11.08
N LYS A 83 10.07 -22.83 -10.71
CA LYS A 83 10.85 -21.65 -10.31
C LYS A 83 10.79 -21.41 -8.81
N ASN A 84 11.83 -20.79 -8.26
CA ASN A 84 11.81 -20.19 -6.92
C ASN A 84 11.07 -18.84 -6.99
N VAL A 85 9.94 -18.76 -6.34
CA VAL A 85 9.04 -17.61 -6.38
C VAL A 85 9.19 -16.78 -5.12
N LEU A 86 9.37 -15.48 -5.27
CA LEU A 86 9.27 -14.50 -4.19
C LEU A 86 7.96 -13.73 -4.33
N ILE A 87 7.03 -13.93 -3.41
CA ILE A 87 5.80 -13.13 -3.33
C ILE A 87 6.10 -11.85 -2.56
N VAL A 88 5.75 -10.69 -3.10
CA VAL A 88 6.06 -9.38 -2.51
C VAL A 88 4.80 -8.54 -2.34
N ASP A 89 4.63 -7.98 -1.14
CA ASP A 89 3.59 -6.99 -0.85
C ASP A 89 4.20 -5.75 -0.17
N ASP A 90 3.49 -4.63 -0.17
CA ASP A 90 3.90 -3.41 0.53
C ASP A 90 3.65 -3.51 2.04
N ILE A 91 2.50 -4.03 2.44
CA ILE A 91 2.13 -4.19 3.85
C ILE A 91 1.37 -5.49 4.10
N SER A 92 1.74 -6.18 5.17
CA SER A 92 0.99 -7.32 5.69
C SER A 92 0.19 -6.86 6.93
N ASP A 93 -1.03 -6.38 6.72
CA ASP A 93 -1.96 -6.00 7.79
C ASP A 93 -2.56 -7.26 8.43
N THR A 94 -3.61 -7.84 7.83
CA THR A 94 -4.22 -9.08 8.31
C THR A 94 -3.52 -10.34 7.80
N GLY A 95 -2.66 -10.21 6.80
CA GLY A 95 -1.97 -11.31 6.13
C GLY A 95 -2.82 -12.13 5.16
N LYS A 96 -4.12 -11.89 5.06
CA LYS A 96 -5.04 -12.69 4.23
C LYS A 96 -4.67 -12.71 2.75
N SER A 97 -4.21 -11.57 2.19
CA SER A 97 -3.76 -11.50 0.79
C SER A 97 -2.54 -12.38 0.57
N MET A 98 -1.56 -12.31 1.46
CA MET A 98 -0.32 -13.09 1.38
C MET A 98 -0.60 -14.60 1.49
N ILE A 99 -1.50 -15.01 2.40
CA ILE A 99 -1.94 -16.42 2.55
C ILE A 99 -2.58 -16.90 1.24
N ALA A 100 -3.55 -16.17 0.72
CA ALA A 100 -4.26 -16.55 -0.51
C ALA A 100 -3.33 -16.62 -1.72
N ALA A 101 -2.38 -15.69 -1.84
CA ALA A 101 -1.36 -15.71 -2.89
C ALA A 101 -0.46 -16.94 -2.78
N LYS A 102 0.04 -17.23 -1.58
CA LYS A 102 0.92 -18.38 -1.33
C LYS A 102 0.22 -19.69 -1.64
N GLU A 103 -1.03 -19.85 -1.21
CA GLU A 103 -1.84 -21.04 -1.50
C GLU A 103 -2.10 -21.21 -3.01
N TYR A 104 -2.40 -20.13 -3.71
CA TYR A 104 -2.64 -20.17 -5.15
C TYR A 104 -1.37 -20.54 -5.92
N ILE A 105 -0.28 -19.82 -5.66
CA ILE A 105 1.00 -20.04 -6.35
C ILE A 105 1.54 -21.44 -6.09
N SER A 106 1.42 -21.95 -4.87
CA SER A 106 1.88 -23.31 -4.51
C SER A 106 1.19 -24.39 -5.34
N LYS A 107 -0.04 -24.18 -5.81
CA LYS A 107 -0.78 -25.12 -6.68
C LYS A 107 -0.28 -25.12 -8.13
N LEU A 108 0.50 -24.12 -8.54
CA LEU A 108 1.04 -24.00 -9.90
C LEU A 108 2.36 -24.74 -10.11
N GLY A 109 2.88 -25.43 -9.08
CA GLY A 109 4.07 -26.26 -9.17
C GLY A 109 5.40 -25.49 -9.18
N PRO A 110 5.59 -24.47 -8.32
CA PRO A 110 6.88 -23.81 -8.16
C PRO A 110 7.91 -24.77 -7.51
N ALA A 111 9.20 -24.50 -7.70
CA ALA A 111 10.28 -25.20 -6.98
C ALA A 111 10.34 -24.78 -5.51
N GLY A 112 10.02 -23.51 -5.22
CA GLY A 112 9.94 -22.98 -3.86
C GLY A 112 9.16 -21.67 -3.83
N VAL A 113 8.55 -21.36 -2.68
CA VAL A 113 7.82 -20.11 -2.47
C VAL A 113 8.28 -19.44 -1.18
N ARG A 114 8.72 -18.21 -1.27
CA ARG A 114 9.00 -17.33 -0.14
C ARG A 114 8.20 -16.04 -0.25
N THR A 115 8.03 -15.37 0.88
CA THR A 115 7.21 -14.16 0.99
C THR A 115 8.03 -13.01 1.56
N ALA A 116 7.82 -11.81 1.05
CA ALA A 116 8.43 -10.58 1.54
C ALA A 116 7.38 -9.47 1.67
N THR A 117 7.52 -8.63 2.68
CA THR A 117 6.71 -7.42 2.85
C THR A 117 7.58 -6.27 3.34
N LEU A 118 7.30 -5.05 2.87
CA LEU A 118 8.01 -3.87 3.36
C LEU A 118 7.66 -3.61 4.82
N GLN A 119 6.36 -3.67 5.15
CA GLN A 119 5.89 -3.46 6.51
C GLN A 119 4.99 -4.61 6.96
N HIS A 120 5.07 -4.97 8.22
CA HIS A 120 4.34 -6.07 8.82
C HIS A 120 3.71 -5.62 10.14
N LEU A 121 2.39 -5.74 10.24
CA LEU A 121 1.70 -5.52 11.50
C LEU A 121 1.69 -6.77 12.35
N ASN A 122 1.91 -6.63 13.66
CA ASN A 122 1.93 -7.75 14.60
C ASN A 122 0.61 -8.53 14.68
N CYS A 123 -0.51 -7.94 14.23
CA CYS A 123 -1.81 -8.61 14.14
C CYS A 123 -1.97 -9.50 12.90
N SER A 124 -1.00 -9.51 12.00
CA SER A 124 -1.04 -10.34 10.79
C SER A 124 -1.05 -11.83 11.11
N GLN A 125 -1.94 -12.57 10.45
CA GLN A 125 -2.10 -14.04 10.62
C GLN A 125 -0.95 -14.85 10.01
N ILE A 126 -0.10 -14.24 9.20
CA ILE A 126 1.08 -14.87 8.60
C ILE A 126 2.29 -13.97 8.81
N LYS A 127 3.39 -14.55 9.28
CA LYS A 127 4.68 -13.88 9.25
C LYS A 127 5.32 -14.14 7.90
N ALA A 128 5.63 -13.08 7.16
CA ALA A 128 6.40 -13.19 5.93
C ALA A 128 7.80 -13.73 6.20
N ASP A 129 8.39 -14.43 5.22
CA ASP A 129 9.75 -14.96 5.35
C ASP A 129 10.78 -13.84 5.49
N TYR A 130 10.52 -12.68 4.84
CA TYR A 130 11.34 -11.48 4.90
C TYR A 130 10.47 -10.27 5.21
N VAL A 131 10.86 -9.50 6.21
CA VAL A 131 10.13 -8.33 6.70
C VAL A 131 11.07 -7.13 6.77
N GLY A 132 10.72 -6.03 6.11
CA GLY A 132 11.51 -4.81 6.13
C GLY A 132 11.41 -4.08 7.46
N GLU A 133 10.20 -3.93 7.98
CA GLU A 133 9.92 -3.29 9.27
C GLU A 133 8.68 -3.93 9.92
N VAL A 134 8.72 -4.09 11.23
CA VAL A 134 7.57 -4.52 12.04
C VAL A 134 6.92 -3.30 12.68
N LEU A 135 5.62 -3.18 12.54
CA LEU A 135 4.82 -2.14 13.18
C LEU A 135 4.09 -2.76 14.37
N ASP A 136 4.37 -2.25 15.57
CA ASP A 136 3.80 -2.78 16.82
C ASP A 136 2.33 -2.40 17.00
N GLU A 137 1.96 -1.21 16.53
CA GLU A 137 0.60 -0.70 16.62
C GLU A 137 -0.02 -0.54 15.23
N TRP A 138 -1.34 -0.73 15.16
CA TRP A 138 -2.06 -0.47 13.94
C TRP A 138 -2.03 1.03 13.61
N ALA A 139 -1.57 1.36 12.41
CA ALA A 139 -1.57 2.70 11.87
C ALA A 139 -1.96 2.69 10.40
N TRP A 140 -2.68 3.71 9.97
CA TRP A 140 -2.90 3.91 8.53
C TRP A 140 -1.60 4.35 7.88
N VAL A 141 -1.00 3.49 7.08
CA VAL A 141 0.24 3.81 6.37
C VAL A 141 -0.09 4.40 5.01
N VAL A 142 0.27 5.67 4.82
CA VAL A 142 0.15 6.35 3.53
C VAL A 142 1.46 6.16 2.76
N PHE A 143 1.42 5.34 1.73
CA PHE A 143 2.56 5.09 0.85
C PHE A 143 2.66 6.15 -0.25
N PRO A 144 3.86 6.40 -0.83
CA PRO A 144 4.04 7.41 -1.88
C PRO A 144 3.19 7.16 -3.13
N TRP A 145 2.93 5.91 -3.48
CA TRP A 145 2.11 5.51 -4.63
C TRP A 145 0.60 5.59 -4.38
N ASN A 146 0.16 5.58 -3.13
CA ASN A 146 -1.24 5.73 -2.75
C ASN A 146 -1.54 7.12 -2.18
N PHE A 147 -0.56 8.02 -2.12
CA PHE A 147 -0.67 9.30 -1.43
C PHE A 147 -1.91 10.09 -1.81
N VAL A 148 -2.18 10.23 -3.10
CA VAL A 148 -3.35 11.00 -3.58
C VAL A 148 -4.67 10.32 -3.20
N GLU A 149 -4.75 9.00 -3.39
CA GLU A 149 -5.95 8.21 -3.05
C GLU A 149 -6.25 8.31 -1.55
N ASP A 150 -5.28 7.98 -0.72
CA ASP A 150 -5.41 7.98 0.74
C ASP A 150 -5.72 9.38 1.29
N MET A 151 -4.99 10.40 0.83
CA MET A 151 -5.20 11.76 1.31
C MET A 151 -6.54 12.36 0.87
N CYS A 152 -7.03 12.04 -0.33
CA CYS A 152 -8.38 12.41 -0.75
C CYS A 152 -9.44 11.76 0.15
N ASP A 153 -9.26 10.50 0.52
CA ASP A 153 -10.22 9.79 1.36
C ASP A 153 -10.17 10.29 2.82
N LEU A 154 -8.99 10.47 3.40
CA LEU A 154 -8.82 11.02 4.75
C LEU A 154 -9.39 12.45 4.82
N THR A 155 -9.06 13.31 3.84
CA THR A 155 -9.58 14.68 3.77
C THR A 155 -11.11 14.69 3.63
N GLY A 156 -11.67 13.84 2.75
CA GLY A 156 -13.11 13.70 2.61
C GLY A 156 -13.79 13.23 3.90
N GLN A 157 -13.17 12.31 4.65
CA GLN A 157 -13.69 11.87 5.95
C GLN A 157 -13.72 13.01 6.97
N VAL A 158 -12.65 13.81 7.08
CA VAL A 158 -12.61 14.91 8.05
C VAL A 158 -13.59 16.02 7.69
N MET A 159 -13.76 16.33 6.39
CA MET A 159 -14.76 17.31 5.93
C MET A 159 -16.18 16.87 6.27
N ARG A 160 -16.51 15.58 6.10
CA ARG A 160 -17.83 15.04 6.50
C ARG A 160 -18.05 15.03 8.00
N LYS A 161 -17.00 14.81 8.80
CA LYS A 161 -17.09 14.80 10.28
C LYS A 161 -17.24 16.20 10.86
N GLU A 162 -16.43 17.17 10.41
CA GLU A 162 -16.40 18.52 10.94
C GLU A 162 -17.57 19.39 10.46
N LYS A 163 -18.10 19.15 9.24
CA LYS A 163 -19.28 19.80 8.66
C LYS A 163 -19.19 21.33 8.56
N LEU A 164 -18.00 21.88 8.33
CA LEU A 164 -17.87 23.30 8.00
C LEU A 164 -18.46 23.56 6.59
N LYS A 165 -18.98 24.77 6.36
CA LYS A 165 -19.47 25.18 5.05
C LYS A 165 -18.35 25.25 4.01
N ALA A 166 -17.20 25.78 4.43
CA ALA A 166 -16.02 25.88 3.58
C ALA A 166 -14.75 25.66 4.42
N TYR A 167 -13.69 25.20 3.79
CA TYR A 167 -12.42 24.85 4.40
C TYR A 167 -11.28 25.59 3.73
N SER A 168 -10.47 26.29 4.50
CA SER A 168 -9.13 26.70 4.08
C SER A 168 -8.16 25.51 4.19
N ILE A 169 -6.98 25.64 3.59
CA ILE A 169 -5.89 24.64 3.77
C ILE A 169 -5.52 24.49 5.25
N SER A 170 -5.58 25.59 6.03
CA SER A 170 -5.32 25.55 7.48
C SER A 170 -6.39 24.75 8.22
N ASP A 171 -7.66 24.89 7.86
CA ASP A 171 -8.75 24.12 8.47
C ASP A 171 -8.58 22.63 8.17
N VAL A 172 -8.26 22.27 6.93
CA VAL A 172 -8.00 20.88 6.56
C VAL A 172 -6.83 20.30 7.36
N LYS A 173 -5.71 21.02 7.50
CA LYS A 173 -4.58 20.59 8.33
C LYS A 173 -4.99 20.37 9.79
N SER A 174 -5.76 21.29 10.36
CA SER A 174 -6.23 21.18 11.75
C SER A 174 -7.16 19.96 11.92
N CYS A 175 -8.03 19.69 10.95
CA CYS A 175 -8.91 18.55 10.97
C CYS A 175 -8.14 17.22 10.79
N LEU A 176 -7.15 17.17 9.89
CA LEU A 176 -6.30 15.99 9.71
C LEU A 176 -5.51 15.67 10.99
N LYS A 177 -5.01 16.70 11.70
CA LYS A 177 -4.40 16.51 13.01
C LYS A 177 -5.40 15.96 14.03
N LYS A 178 -6.59 16.58 14.13
CA LYS A 178 -7.63 16.23 15.11
C LYS A 178 -8.12 14.78 14.95
N TYR A 179 -8.33 14.32 13.72
CA TYR A 179 -9.00 13.04 13.45
C TYR A 179 -8.07 11.91 13.05
N HIS A 180 -6.89 12.22 12.52
CA HIS A 180 -5.94 11.23 12.00
C HIS A 180 -4.52 11.39 12.54
N GLN A 181 -4.31 12.29 13.52
CA GLN A 181 -3.01 12.54 14.17
C GLN A 181 -1.89 12.92 13.16
N ILE A 182 -2.29 13.50 12.00
CA ILE A 182 -1.33 13.98 11.01
C ILE A 182 -0.85 15.36 11.44
N GLU A 183 0.37 15.43 11.98
CA GLU A 183 0.95 16.70 12.42
C GLU A 183 1.24 17.61 11.23
N PRO A 184 0.70 18.85 11.22
CA PRO A 184 0.86 19.79 10.10
C PRO A 184 2.31 20.08 9.74
N THR A 185 3.18 20.25 10.74
CA THR A 185 4.60 20.52 10.54
C THR A 185 5.30 19.33 9.90
N TYR A 186 5.04 18.11 10.40
CA TYR A 186 5.59 16.89 9.81
C TYR A 186 5.10 16.70 8.38
N PHE A 187 3.80 16.97 8.12
CA PHE A 187 3.24 16.89 6.78
C PHE A 187 3.96 17.84 5.82
N GLU A 188 4.17 19.11 6.19
CA GLU A 188 4.85 20.07 5.32
C GLU A 188 6.32 19.75 5.09
N ILE A 189 7.01 19.13 6.05
CA ILE A 189 8.40 18.69 5.88
C ILE A 189 8.48 17.51 4.90
N THR A 190 7.58 16.54 5.03
CA THR A 190 7.61 15.31 4.23
C THR A 190 6.93 15.45 2.88
N GLN A 191 5.92 16.33 2.76
CA GLN A 191 5.06 16.50 1.60
C GLN A 191 4.75 18.00 1.35
N PRO A 192 5.76 18.84 1.09
CA PRO A 192 5.61 20.29 1.02
C PRO A 192 4.62 20.70 -0.09
N GLY A 193 3.61 21.49 0.29
CA GLY A 193 2.61 22.04 -0.64
C GLY A 193 1.62 21.04 -1.22
N ARG A 194 1.75 19.74 -0.95
CA ARG A 194 0.93 18.70 -1.59
C ARG A 194 -0.54 18.69 -1.14
N LEU A 195 -0.88 19.35 -0.03
CA LEU A 195 -2.29 19.45 0.37
C LEU A 195 -3.12 20.28 -0.63
N ASN A 196 -2.51 21.28 -1.28
CA ASN A 196 -3.17 22.00 -2.38
C ASN A 196 -3.43 21.06 -3.58
N GLU A 197 -2.48 20.20 -3.91
CA GLU A 197 -2.66 19.16 -4.95
C GLU A 197 -3.86 18.26 -4.61
N ILE A 198 -3.95 17.79 -3.36
CA ILE A 198 -5.06 16.95 -2.90
C ILE A 198 -6.40 17.67 -3.02
N MET A 199 -6.48 18.95 -2.63
CA MET A 199 -7.73 19.72 -2.75
C MET A 199 -8.15 19.93 -4.22
N CYS A 200 -7.20 20.18 -5.12
CA CYS A 200 -7.46 20.24 -6.56
C CYS A 200 -7.91 18.88 -7.11
N GLU A 201 -7.31 17.79 -6.68
CA GLU A 201 -7.69 16.44 -7.07
C GLU A 201 -9.10 16.08 -6.56
N MET A 202 -9.46 16.49 -5.34
CA MET A 202 -10.80 16.32 -4.81
C MET A 202 -11.85 17.11 -5.63
N GLU A 203 -11.49 18.30 -6.13
CA GLU A 203 -12.35 19.04 -7.05
C GLU A 203 -12.53 18.29 -8.37
N TYR A 204 -11.44 17.83 -8.98
CA TYR A 204 -11.48 17.04 -10.21
C TYR A 204 -12.36 15.78 -10.05
N ARG A 205 -12.31 15.12 -8.90
CA ARG A 205 -13.14 13.95 -8.57
C ARG A 205 -14.57 14.29 -8.15
N GLY A 206 -14.95 15.56 -8.13
CA GLY A 206 -16.28 16.01 -7.69
C GLY A 206 -16.57 15.83 -6.20
N LYS A 207 -15.52 15.66 -5.36
CA LYS A 207 -15.63 15.52 -3.90
C LYS A 207 -15.58 16.85 -3.15
N ALA A 208 -15.05 17.89 -3.78
CA ALA A 208 -14.99 19.26 -3.26
C ALA A 208 -15.18 20.26 -4.40
N ARG A 209 -15.51 21.52 -4.06
CA ARG A 209 -15.63 22.63 -5.01
C ARG A 209 -14.87 23.84 -4.46
N LYS A 210 -13.98 24.42 -5.26
CA LYS A 210 -13.25 25.64 -4.89
C LYS A 210 -14.19 26.84 -4.95
N THR A 211 -14.13 27.69 -3.93
CA THR A 211 -14.89 28.94 -3.87
C THR A 211 -14.02 30.12 -4.32
N GLY A 212 -14.67 31.27 -4.63
CA GLY A 212 -13.98 32.49 -5.06
C GLY A 212 -12.98 33.04 -4.02
N ASN A 213 -13.10 32.67 -2.75
CA ASN A 213 -12.22 33.13 -1.66
C ASN A 213 -11.03 32.17 -1.39
N GLY A 214 -10.77 31.20 -2.29
CA GLY A 214 -9.68 30.25 -2.12
C GLY A 214 -9.92 29.18 -1.05
N THR A 215 -11.16 29.04 -0.58
CA THR A 215 -11.60 27.94 0.29
C THR A 215 -12.30 26.85 -0.53
N TRP A 216 -12.64 25.74 0.12
CA TRP A 216 -13.18 24.55 -0.51
C TRP A 216 -14.47 24.13 0.21
N GLU A 217 -15.53 23.90 -0.55
CA GLU A 217 -16.79 23.36 -0.05
C GLU A 217 -16.85 21.85 -0.34
N PRO A 218 -17.29 21.02 0.62
CA PRO A 218 -17.52 19.60 0.34
C PRO A 218 -18.70 19.45 -0.64
N VAL A 219 -18.57 18.52 -1.58
CA VAL A 219 -19.68 18.10 -2.45
C VAL A 219 -20.21 16.78 -1.85
N CYS A 220 -21.51 16.75 -1.52
CA CYS A 220 -22.22 15.61 -0.94
C CYS A 220 -22.52 14.53 -1.97
#